data_f85ee65e7a5c8dd69c46aa0faf502819
#
_entry.id   f85ee65e7a5c8dd69c46aa0faf502819
#
_cell.length_a   1.000
_cell.length_b   1.000
_cell.length_c   1.000
_cell.angle_alpha   90.00
_cell.angle_beta   90.00
_cell.angle_gamma   90.00
#
_symmetry.space_group_name_H-M   'P 1'
#
loop_
_entity.id
_entity.type
_entity.pdbx_description
1 polymer ?
#
loop_
_entity_poly.entity_id
_entity_poly.type
_entity_poly.pdbx_seq_one_letter_code
_entity_poly.pdbx_strand_id
1 'polypeptide(L)'
;LAYLTLMIRTEGRREGDSIVGANERRRAILEVLCQRKQDTMKNLANEFHVSLRTICYDIDELARNYPIVTTRGKYKGGVKIADGYRLDRKYMNPKQQHLLKRLSKTLSGEDRNIMESILRDFTLKEISEANPGY
;
A
#
# COMPACT_ATOMS: atom_id res chain seq x y z
N LEU A 1 -11.67 9.21 11.35
CA LEU A 1 -10.93 8.71 10.23
C LEU A 1 -11.86 7.99 9.26
N ALA A 2 -11.40 7.75 8.03
CA ALA A 2 -12.25 7.19 6.98
C ALA A 2 -12.94 5.89 7.37
N TYR A 3 -12.22 5.00 8.04
CA TYR A 3 -12.78 3.72 8.48
C TYR A 3 -13.90 3.91 9.49
N LEU A 4 -13.70 4.79 10.47
CA LEU A 4 -14.75 5.09 11.46
C LEU A 4 -15.97 5.70 10.80
N THR A 5 -15.79 6.56 9.81
CA THR A 5 -16.87 7.13 9.04
C THR A 5 -17.65 6.05 8.29
N LEU A 6 -16.94 5.09 7.69
CA LEU A 6 -17.56 3.96 7.02
C LEU A 6 -18.35 3.08 8.00
N MET A 7 -17.77 2.83 9.17
CA MET A 7 -18.45 2.05 10.22
C MET A 7 -19.76 2.72 10.67
N ILE A 8 -19.75 4.03 10.86
CA ILE A 8 -20.93 4.78 11.22
C ILE A 8 -22.00 4.68 10.13
N ARG A 9 -21.59 4.77 8.87
CA ARG A 9 -22.52 4.67 7.75
C ARG A 9 -23.15 3.29 7.60
N THR A 10 -22.55 2.28 8.20
CA THR A 10 -23.03 0.90 8.09
C THR A 10 -23.99 0.52 9.20
N GLU A 11 -24.16 1.36 10.19
CA GLU A 11 -25.15 1.11 11.25
C GLU A 11 -26.55 1.06 10.66
N GLY A 12 -27.32 0.07 11.09
CA GLY A 12 -28.67 -0.11 10.62
C GLY A 12 -28.82 -0.95 9.35
N ARG A 13 -27.74 -1.36 8.73
CA ARG A 13 -27.80 -2.26 7.59
C ARG A 13 -28.05 -3.68 8.04
N ARG A 14 -28.74 -4.43 7.20
CA ARG A 14 -29.07 -5.82 7.49
C ARG A 14 -27.83 -6.69 7.44
N GLU A 15 -27.83 -7.70 8.29
CA GLU A 15 -26.82 -8.75 8.23
C GLU A 15 -26.86 -9.41 6.86
N GLY A 16 -25.70 -9.56 6.23
CA GLY A 16 -25.60 -10.10 4.89
C GLY A 16 -25.56 -9.08 3.77
N ASP A 17 -25.98 -7.84 4.03
CA ASP A 17 -25.80 -6.78 3.06
C ASP A 17 -24.32 -6.39 3.01
N SER A 18 -23.81 -6.20 1.80
CA SER A 18 -22.45 -5.68 1.63
C SER A 18 -22.42 -4.26 2.20
N ILE A 19 -21.90 -4.13 3.41
CA ILE A 19 -21.88 -2.87 4.16
C ILE A 19 -21.07 -1.83 3.40
N VAL A 20 -19.95 -2.28 2.82
CA VAL A 20 -19.03 -1.44 2.07
C VAL A 20 -18.66 -2.22 0.82
N GLY A 21 -18.69 -1.58 -0.32
CA GLY A 21 -18.21 -2.19 -1.55
C GLY A 21 -16.73 -2.56 -1.43
N ALA A 22 -16.29 -3.53 -2.21
CA ALA A 22 -14.91 -4.00 -2.18
C ALA A 22 -13.91 -2.87 -2.39
N ASN A 23 -14.20 -1.96 -3.32
CA ASN A 23 -13.32 -0.84 -3.60
C ASN A 23 -13.19 0.12 -2.43
N GLU A 24 -14.30 0.43 -1.79
CA GLU A 24 -14.29 1.30 -0.60
C GLU A 24 -13.56 0.65 0.56
N ARG A 25 -13.77 -0.64 0.76
CA ARG A 25 -13.08 -1.39 1.80
C ARG A 25 -11.57 -1.40 1.56
N ARG A 26 -11.14 -1.67 0.33
CA ARG A 26 -9.71 -1.67 -0.02
C ARG A 26 -9.08 -0.31 0.20
N ARG A 27 -9.78 0.75 -0.15
CA ARG A 27 -9.28 2.10 0.10
C ARG A 27 -9.13 2.36 1.60
N ALA A 28 -10.09 1.94 2.40
CA ALA A 28 -10.02 2.10 3.86
C ALA A 28 -8.88 1.28 4.46
N ILE A 29 -8.66 0.06 3.97
CA ILE A 29 -7.53 -0.77 4.38
C ILE A 29 -6.22 -0.06 4.09
N LEU A 30 -6.09 0.51 2.90
CA LEU A 30 -4.89 1.24 2.49
C LEU A 30 -4.62 2.44 3.40
N GLU A 31 -5.66 3.18 3.77
CA GLU A 31 -5.53 4.30 4.70
C GLU A 31 -5.06 3.85 6.08
N VAL A 32 -5.62 2.75 6.57
CA VAL A 32 -5.20 2.17 7.85
C VAL A 32 -3.72 1.77 7.81
N LEU A 33 -3.30 1.11 6.74
CA LEU A 33 -1.90 0.72 6.58
C LEU A 33 -0.96 1.92 6.49
N CYS A 34 -1.38 3.00 5.84
CA CYS A 34 -0.59 4.22 5.78
C CYS A 34 -0.42 4.86 7.14
N GLN A 35 -1.43 4.78 8.00
CA GLN A 35 -1.36 5.33 9.35
C GLN A 35 -0.55 4.45 10.30
N ARG A 36 -0.79 3.16 10.29
CA ARG A 36 -0.17 2.21 11.23
C ARG A 36 1.17 1.67 10.75
N LYS A 37 1.42 1.71 9.45
CA LYS A 37 2.59 1.15 8.78
C LYS A 37 2.54 -0.37 8.64
N GLN A 38 2.03 -1.05 9.62
CA GLN A 38 1.89 -2.51 9.60
C GLN A 38 0.71 -2.95 10.45
N ASP A 39 0.16 -4.10 10.12
CA ASP A 39 -0.91 -4.74 10.88
C ASP A 39 -0.93 -6.23 10.54
N THR A 40 -1.83 -6.97 11.17
CA THR A 40 -2.01 -8.38 10.85
C THR A 40 -3.27 -8.58 10.01
N MET A 41 -3.29 -9.64 9.22
CA MET A 41 -4.49 -10.01 8.46
C MET A 41 -5.69 -10.23 9.38
N LYS A 42 -5.45 -10.85 10.53
CA LYS A 42 -6.49 -11.12 11.51
C LYS A 42 -7.11 -9.84 12.07
N ASN A 43 -6.28 -8.88 12.45
CA ASN A 43 -6.78 -7.61 12.97
C ASN A 43 -7.59 -6.86 11.92
N LEU A 44 -7.12 -6.84 10.69
CA LEU A 44 -7.84 -6.19 9.59
C LEU A 44 -9.19 -6.87 9.35
N ALA A 45 -9.21 -8.20 9.35
CA ALA A 45 -10.47 -8.94 9.17
C ALA A 45 -11.46 -8.61 10.28
N ASN A 46 -11.00 -8.55 11.52
CA ASN A 46 -11.86 -8.21 12.65
C ASN A 46 -12.38 -6.77 12.56
N GLU A 47 -11.53 -5.83 12.22
CA GLU A 47 -11.91 -4.42 12.13
C GLU A 47 -12.91 -4.17 10.99
N PHE A 48 -12.71 -4.82 9.86
CA PHE A 48 -13.54 -4.63 8.68
C PHE A 48 -14.73 -5.59 8.62
N HIS A 49 -14.86 -6.46 9.61
CA HIS A 49 -15.98 -7.41 9.72
C HIS A 49 -16.12 -8.29 8.48
N VAL A 50 -15.02 -8.77 7.98
CA VAL A 50 -14.96 -9.69 6.86
C VAL A 50 -14.09 -10.89 7.21
N SER A 51 -14.16 -11.93 6.39
CA SER A 51 -13.35 -13.13 6.60
C SER A 51 -11.86 -12.84 6.32
N LEU A 52 -11.00 -13.67 6.90
CA LEU A 52 -9.56 -13.64 6.57
C LEU A 52 -9.33 -13.78 5.07
N ARG A 53 -10.10 -14.64 4.44
CA ARG A 53 -10.00 -14.86 2.99
C ARG A 53 -10.27 -13.57 2.22
N THR A 54 -11.30 -12.85 2.60
CA THR A 54 -11.65 -11.58 1.97
C THR A 54 -10.52 -10.56 2.13
N ILE A 55 -9.96 -10.44 3.34
CA ILE A 55 -8.82 -9.55 3.58
C ILE A 55 -7.61 -9.96 2.72
N CYS A 56 -7.32 -11.24 2.62
CA CYS A 56 -6.21 -11.70 1.78
C CYS A 56 -6.41 -11.30 0.31
N TYR A 57 -7.62 -11.44 -0.20
CA TYR A 57 -7.94 -10.97 -1.55
C TYR A 57 -7.75 -9.47 -1.69
N ASP A 58 -8.23 -8.71 -0.72
CA ASP A 58 -8.10 -7.25 -0.75
C ASP A 58 -6.63 -6.83 -0.74
N ILE A 59 -5.84 -7.45 0.11
CA ILE A 59 -4.40 -7.16 0.19
C ILE A 59 -3.69 -7.54 -1.10
N ASP A 60 -4.02 -8.68 -1.68
CA ASP A 60 -3.44 -9.10 -2.96
C ASP A 60 -3.75 -8.10 -4.08
N GLU A 61 -4.99 -7.61 -4.12
CA GLU A 61 -5.38 -6.59 -5.10
C GLU A 61 -4.64 -5.26 -4.86
N LEU A 62 -4.54 -4.84 -3.61
CA LEU A 62 -3.81 -3.62 -3.27
C LEU A 62 -2.32 -3.73 -3.59
N ALA A 63 -1.73 -4.90 -3.38
CA ALA A 63 -0.31 -5.12 -3.61
C ALA A 63 0.08 -5.00 -5.09
N ARG A 64 -0.87 -5.09 -6.01
CA ARG A 64 -0.61 -4.88 -7.43
C ARG A 64 -0.26 -3.44 -7.76
N ASN A 65 -0.80 -2.49 -7.03
CA ASN A 65 -0.66 -1.07 -7.34
C ASN A 65 0.01 -0.26 -6.23
N TYR A 66 0.19 -0.84 -5.06
CA TYR A 66 0.75 -0.15 -3.91
C TYR A 66 1.90 -0.96 -3.32
N PRO A 67 2.85 -0.30 -2.67
CA PRO A 67 4.03 -0.98 -2.12
C PRO A 67 3.70 -1.71 -0.81
N ILE A 68 2.94 -2.78 -0.91
CA ILE A 68 2.52 -3.61 0.20
C ILE A 68 3.30 -4.91 0.20
N VAL A 69 3.76 -5.29 1.37
CA VAL A 69 4.52 -6.52 1.58
C VAL A 69 3.82 -7.34 2.65
N THR A 70 3.70 -8.64 2.40
CA THR A 70 3.14 -9.56 3.37
C THR A 70 4.26 -10.43 3.94
N THR A 71 4.16 -10.74 5.23
CA THR A 71 5.10 -11.64 5.87
C THR A 71 4.56 -13.06 5.87
N ARG A 72 5.39 -14.01 6.32
CA ARG A 72 5.05 -15.42 6.37
C ARG A 72 3.75 -15.69 7.11
N GLY A 73 3.03 -16.71 6.63
CA GLY A 73 1.76 -17.12 7.21
C GLY A 73 0.61 -16.30 6.67
N LYS A 74 0.12 -16.70 5.51
CA LYS A 74 -0.90 -15.96 4.76
C LYS A 74 -2.04 -15.44 5.63
N TYR A 75 -2.52 -16.25 6.57
CA TYR A 75 -3.64 -15.87 7.43
C TYR A 75 -3.23 -15.35 8.80
N LYS A 76 -2.03 -15.71 9.25
CA LYS A 76 -1.48 -15.27 10.54
C LYS A 76 -0.38 -14.25 10.38
N GLY A 77 0.00 -13.97 9.15
CA GLY A 77 1.10 -13.07 8.84
C GLY A 77 0.72 -11.62 8.93
N GLY A 78 1.74 -10.78 8.86
CA GLY A 78 1.61 -9.34 8.86
C GLY A 78 1.51 -8.76 7.46
N VAL A 79 1.00 -7.55 7.42
CA VAL A 79 0.94 -6.71 6.22
C VAL A 79 1.66 -5.43 6.54
N LYS A 80 2.54 -5.01 5.65
CA LYS A 80 3.31 -3.79 5.83
C LYS A 80 3.28 -2.97 4.56
N ILE A 81 3.16 -1.65 4.70
CA ILE A 81 3.32 -0.74 3.59
C ILE A 81 4.71 -0.10 3.66
N ALA A 82 5.25 0.30 2.51
CA ALA A 82 6.57 0.91 2.43
C ALA A 82 6.69 2.12 3.34
N ASP A 83 7.81 2.24 4.01
CA ASP A 83 8.09 3.38 4.85
C ASP A 83 8.08 4.67 4.03
N GLY A 84 7.43 5.69 4.56
CA GLY A 84 7.34 6.97 3.89
C GLY A 84 6.31 7.05 2.77
N TYR A 85 5.59 5.96 2.49
CA TYR A 85 4.54 6.00 1.48
C TYR A 85 3.39 6.90 1.93
N ARG A 86 2.93 7.78 1.03
CA ARG A 86 1.83 8.70 1.29
C ARG A 86 0.81 8.61 0.16
N LEU A 87 -0.47 8.51 0.53
CA LEU A 87 -1.57 8.43 -0.43
C LEU A 87 -1.77 9.71 -1.24
N ASP A 88 -1.37 10.85 -0.68
CA ASP A 88 -1.48 12.15 -1.34
C ASP A 88 -0.34 12.42 -2.33
N ARG A 89 0.58 11.49 -2.47
CA ARG A 89 1.74 11.63 -3.38
C ARG A 89 1.74 10.56 -4.45
N LYS A 90 2.31 10.91 -5.58
CA LYS A 90 2.49 9.99 -6.68
C LYS A 90 3.96 9.58 -6.74
N TYR A 91 4.20 8.30 -6.88
CA TYR A 91 5.55 7.76 -6.96
C TYR A 91 5.76 7.03 -8.28
N MET A 92 6.99 6.99 -8.72
CA MET A 92 7.34 6.21 -9.90
C MET A 92 7.28 4.72 -9.59
N ASN A 93 6.79 3.95 -10.54
CA ASN A 93 6.87 2.50 -10.44
C ASN A 93 8.32 2.03 -10.72
N PRO A 94 8.66 0.77 -10.40
CA PRO A 94 10.02 0.28 -10.59
C PRO A 94 10.53 0.38 -12.03
N LYS A 95 9.68 0.20 -13.02
CA LYS A 95 10.08 0.31 -14.42
C LYS A 95 10.47 1.74 -14.79
N GLN A 96 9.69 2.70 -14.31
CA GLN A 96 9.97 4.12 -14.51
C GLN A 96 11.28 4.52 -13.83
N GLN A 97 11.48 4.10 -12.59
CA GLN A 97 12.71 4.36 -11.86
C GLN A 97 13.91 3.78 -12.59
N HIS A 98 13.79 2.55 -13.06
CA HIS A 98 14.86 1.86 -13.77
C HIS A 98 15.28 2.59 -15.04
N LEU A 99 14.29 3.01 -15.83
CA LEU A 99 14.55 3.76 -17.05
C LEU A 99 15.29 5.07 -16.75
N LEU A 100 14.78 5.84 -15.80
CA LEU A 100 15.37 7.13 -15.49
C LEU A 100 16.76 7.01 -14.88
N LYS A 101 16.97 6.01 -14.02
CA LYS A 101 18.31 5.73 -13.47
C LYS A 101 19.31 5.39 -14.57
N ARG A 102 18.89 4.59 -15.54
CA ARG A 102 19.73 4.22 -16.68
C ARG A 102 20.06 5.44 -17.53
N LEU A 103 19.08 6.26 -17.83
CA LEU A 103 19.28 7.48 -18.62
C LEU A 103 20.14 8.51 -17.90
N SER A 104 20.04 8.58 -16.57
CA SER A 104 20.83 9.55 -15.80
C SER A 104 22.34 9.33 -15.96
N LYS A 105 22.76 8.10 -16.23
CA LYS A 105 24.18 7.78 -16.46
C LYS A 105 24.73 8.38 -17.74
N THR A 106 23.87 8.69 -18.70
CA THR A 106 24.25 9.32 -19.97
C THR A 106 24.22 10.83 -19.90
N LEU A 107 23.68 11.39 -18.85
CA LEU A 107 23.56 12.83 -18.67
C LEU A 107 24.76 13.38 -17.89
N SER A 108 25.03 14.66 -18.11
CA SER A 108 26.10 15.37 -17.41
C SER A 108 25.65 16.79 -17.07
N GLY A 109 26.39 17.43 -16.16
CA GLY A 109 26.14 18.82 -15.79
C GLY A 109 24.77 19.02 -15.17
N GLU A 110 24.12 20.10 -15.60
CA GLU A 110 22.82 20.50 -15.05
C GLU A 110 21.72 19.47 -15.31
N ASP A 111 21.70 18.88 -16.50
CA ASP A 111 20.71 17.87 -16.84
C ASP A 111 20.76 16.68 -15.91
N ARG A 112 21.95 16.26 -15.53
CA ARG A 112 22.11 15.17 -14.58
C ARG A 112 21.59 15.56 -13.20
N ASN A 113 21.87 16.77 -12.77
CA ASN A 113 21.38 17.27 -11.47
C ASN A 113 19.86 17.32 -11.44
N ILE A 114 19.24 17.77 -12.52
CA ILE A 114 17.79 17.81 -12.63
C ILE A 114 17.20 16.39 -12.60
N MET A 115 17.80 15.45 -13.32
CA MET A 115 17.35 14.07 -13.33
C MET A 115 17.44 13.44 -11.94
N GLU A 116 18.54 13.67 -11.23
CA GLU A 116 18.71 13.18 -9.87
C GLU A 116 17.69 13.77 -8.92
N SER A 117 17.32 15.02 -9.11
CA SER A 117 16.25 15.68 -8.35
C SER A 117 14.92 14.99 -8.57
N ILE A 118 14.57 14.69 -9.81
CA ILE A 118 13.33 13.99 -10.16
C ILE A 118 13.31 12.61 -9.48
N LEU A 119 14.40 11.87 -9.59
CA LEU A 119 14.51 10.56 -8.97
C LEU A 119 14.35 10.63 -7.45
N ARG A 120 14.98 11.60 -6.81
CA ARG A 120 14.88 11.78 -5.37
C ARG A 120 13.46 12.12 -4.93
N ASP A 121 12.80 13.03 -5.67
CA ASP A 121 11.50 13.55 -5.26
C ASP A 121 10.36 12.56 -5.48
N PHE A 122 10.44 11.71 -6.50
CA PHE A 122 9.36 10.84 -6.92
C PHE A 122 9.66 9.35 -6.74
N THR A 123 10.77 9.01 -6.13
CA THR A 123 11.11 7.63 -5.82
C THR A 123 10.77 7.30 -4.37
N LEU A 124 10.00 6.25 -4.18
CA LEU A 124 9.75 5.71 -2.86
C LEU A 124 10.98 4.94 -2.40
N LYS A 125 11.36 5.08 -1.14
CA LYS A 125 12.46 4.31 -0.57
C LYS A 125 12.17 2.82 -0.70
N GLU A 126 13.17 2.06 -1.12
CA GLU A 126 13.03 0.63 -1.27
C GLU A 126 12.79 -0.04 0.08
N ILE A 127 11.96 -1.08 0.05
CA ILE A 127 11.74 -1.94 1.21
C ILE A 127 12.78 -3.07 1.21
N SER A 128 13.82 -2.95 0.42
CA SER A 128 14.81 -4.01 0.23
C SER A 128 15.38 -4.55 1.54
N GLU A 129 15.54 -3.70 2.50
CA GLU A 129 16.06 -4.07 3.81
C GLU A 129 15.07 -4.91 4.61
N ALA A 130 13.79 -4.75 4.34
CA ALA A 130 12.75 -5.49 5.04
C ALA A 130 12.56 -6.90 4.49
N ASN A 131 13.12 -7.21 3.32
CA ASN A 131 12.85 -8.45 2.62
C ASN A 131 14.11 -9.07 2.01
N PRO A 132 15.11 -9.37 2.80
CA PRO A 132 16.31 -9.99 2.27
C PRO A 132 16.09 -11.41 1.75
N GLY A 133 14.94 -11.99 2.02
CA GLY A 133 14.62 -13.34 1.61
C GLY A 133 13.75 -13.46 0.37
N TYR A 134 13.50 -12.41 -0.32
CA TYR A 134 12.74 -12.45 -1.56
C TYR A 134 13.55 -13.04 -2.69
#